data_aa00015d6998966d68b1f1e211908a2c
#
_entry.id   aa00015d6998966d68b1f1e211908a2c
#
_cell.length_a   1.000
_cell.length_b   1.000
_cell.length_c   1.000
_cell.angle_alpha   90.00
_cell.angle_beta   90.00
_cell.angle_gamma   90.00
#
_symmetry.space_group_name_H-M   'P 1'
#
loop_
_entity.id
_entity.type
_entity.pdbx_description
1 polymer ?
#
loop_
_entity_poly.entity_id
_entity_poly.type
_entity_poly.pdbx_seq_one_letter_code
_entity_poly.pdbx_strand_id
1 'polypeptide(L)'
;MHTYLENECMYPAVRELLPELEDDILESYEEHHVADVLVMELAALKPADERFTAKTTVLIENVDHHIDEEEGEWFPKVREKLGRKQLQEIGERMIELREKAPRSPAQPSAVKKAVDAMRA
;
A
#
# COMPACT_ATOMS: atom_id res chain seq x y z
N MET A 1 -5.60 -1.43 -6.77
CA MET A 1 -5.90 -2.86 -6.55
C MET A 1 -4.85 -3.55 -5.69
N HIS A 2 -3.58 -3.46 -6.03
CA HIS A 2 -2.47 -4.06 -5.28
C HIS A 2 -2.46 -3.67 -3.80
N THR A 3 -2.43 -2.37 -3.51
CA THR A 3 -2.45 -1.86 -2.13
C THR A 3 -3.70 -2.27 -1.37
N TYR A 4 -4.84 -2.31 -2.06
CA TYR A 4 -6.09 -2.79 -1.46
C TYR A 4 -5.96 -4.24 -0.98
N LEU A 5 -5.43 -5.12 -1.83
CA LEU A 5 -5.25 -6.54 -1.47
C LEU A 5 -4.28 -6.70 -0.31
N GLU A 6 -3.21 -5.91 -0.28
CA GLU A 6 -2.26 -5.94 0.83
C GLU A 6 -2.90 -5.43 2.12
N ASN A 7 -3.55 -4.26 2.08
CA ASN A 7 -4.14 -3.64 3.27
C ASN A 7 -5.29 -4.46 3.85
N GLU A 8 -6.15 -5.04 3.01
CA GLU A 8 -7.37 -5.70 3.46
C GLU A 8 -7.21 -7.20 3.72
N CYS A 9 -6.19 -7.83 3.16
CA CYS A 9 -6.01 -9.28 3.29
C CYS A 9 -4.62 -9.66 3.77
N MET A 10 -3.58 -9.33 3.00
CA MET A 10 -2.23 -9.84 3.25
C MET A 10 -1.65 -9.31 4.56
N TYR A 11 -1.68 -8.00 4.77
CA TYR A 11 -1.13 -7.40 5.98
C TYR A 11 -1.83 -7.87 7.26
N PRO A 12 -3.18 -7.86 7.34
CA PRO A 12 -3.86 -8.37 8.52
C PRO A 12 -3.54 -9.83 8.82
N ALA A 13 -3.48 -10.68 7.79
CA ALA A 13 -3.19 -12.11 7.96
C ALA A 13 -1.76 -12.33 8.46
N VAL A 14 -0.78 -11.64 7.87
CA VAL A 14 0.62 -11.75 8.30
C VAL A 14 0.81 -11.19 9.71
N ARG A 15 0.16 -10.08 10.03
CA ARG A 15 0.24 -9.49 11.37
C ARG A 15 -0.27 -10.43 12.44
N GLU A 16 -1.36 -11.16 12.17
CA GLU A 16 -1.92 -12.14 13.08
C GLU A 16 -1.00 -13.34 13.28
N LEU A 17 -0.44 -13.86 12.17
CA LEU A 17 0.38 -15.06 12.18
C LEU A 17 1.82 -14.80 12.63
N LEU A 18 2.35 -13.62 12.37
CA LEU A 18 3.73 -13.21 12.68
C LEU A 18 3.76 -11.88 13.42
N PRO A 19 3.42 -11.86 14.73
CA PRO A 19 3.42 -10.62 15.51
C PRO A 19 4.75 -9.87 15.51
N GLU A 20 5.86 -10.57 15.31
CA GLU A 20 7.20 -9.96 15.24
C GLU A 20 7.39 -9.03 14.03
N LEU A 21 6.52 -9.11 13.03
CA LEU A 21 6.55 -8.23 11.86
C LEU A 21 5.58 -7.05 11.97
N GLU A 22 4.96 -6.85 13.14
CA GLU A 22 3.97 -5.79 13.32
C GLU A 22 4.47 -4.40 12.95
N ASP A 23 5.68 -4.06 13.38
CA ASP A 23 6.25 -2.73 13.07
C ASP A 23 6.48 -2.54 11.57
N ASP A 24 6.98 -3.55 10.89
CA ASP A 24 7.17 -3.52 9.43
C ASP A 24 5.84 -3.34 8.71
N ILE A 25 4.80 -4.02 9.18
CA ILE A 25 3.46 -3.96 8.59
C ILE A 25 2.83 -2.58 8.82
N LEU A 26 2.94 -2.04 10.03
CA LEU A 26 2.40 -0.71 10.33
C LEU A 26 3.08 0.38 9.50
N GLU A 27 4.40 0.28 9.32
CA GLU A 27 5.15 1.17 8.44
C GLU A 27 4.67 1.04 6.99
N SER A 28 4.43 -0.18 6.53
CA SER A 28 3.91 -0.42 5.17
C SER A 28 2.53 0.21 4.95
N TYR A 29 1.65 0.16 5.94
CA TYR A 29 0.37 0.88 5.86
C TYR A 29 0.56 2.39 5.68
N GLU A 30 1.51 2.98 6.42
CA GLU A 30 1.78 4.41 6.30
C GLU A 30 2.43 4.77 4.97
N GLU A 31 3.28 3.91 4.43
CA GLU A 31 3.86 4.11 3.10
C GLU A 31 2.79 4.05 2.01
N HIS A 32 1.81 3.14 2.12
CA HIS A 32 0.65 3.10 1.24
C HIS A 32 -0.18 4.38 1.34
N HIS A 33 -0.37 4.87 2.56
CA HIS A 33 -1.11 6.10 2.81
C HIS A 33 -0.45 7.29 2.12
N VAL A 34 0.87 7.44 2.27
CA VAL A 34 1.61 8.52 1.60
C VAL A 34 1.51 8.41 0.08
N ALA A 35 1.65 7.20 -0.46
CA ALA A 35 1.51 6.97 -1.90
C ALA A 35 0.12 7.35 -2.40
N ASP A 36 -0.92 6.96 -1.67
CA ASP A 36 -2.31 7.28 -2.03
C ASP A 36 -2.56 8.79 -2.04
N VAL A 37 -2.06 9.51 -1.03
CA VAL A 37 -2.18 10.97 -0.98
C VAL A 37 -1.49 11.62 -2.18
N LEU A 38 -0.27 11.20 -2.49
CA LEU A 38 0.49 11.74 -3.63
C LEU A 38 -0.20 11.45 -4.96
N VAL A 39 -0.76 10.25 -5.14
CA VAL A 39 -1.51 9.90 -6.34
C VAL A 39 -2.74 10.80 -6.51
N MET A 40 -3.50 11.03 -5.44
CA MET A 40 -4.67 11.92 -5.47
C MET A 40 -4.29 13.36 -5.78
N GLU A 41 -3.21 13.84 -5.17
CA GLU A 41 -2.73 15.20 -5.43
C GLU A 41 -2.28 15.36 -6.90
N LEU A 42 -1.54 14.37 -7.43
CA LEU A 42 -1.10 14.36 -8.83
C LEU A 42 -2.28 14.33 -9.80
N ALA A 43 -3.32 13.56 -9.48
CA ALA A 43 -4.52 13.48 -10.31
C ALA A 43 -5.25 14.84 -10.43
N ALA A 44 -5.05 15.71 -9.44
CA ALA A 44 -5.63 17.05 -9.42
C ALA A 44 -4.75 18.11 -10.08
N LEU A 45 -3.47 17.80 -10.31
CA LEU A 45 -2.52 18.73 -10.94
C LEU A 45 -2.46 18.52 -12.45
N LYS A 46 -2.01 19.56 -13.15
CA LYS A 46 -1.67 19.47 -14.57
C LYS A 46 -0.16 19.29 -14.71
N PRO A 47 0.34 18.66 -15.78
CA PRO A 47 1.78 18.48 -15.99
C PRO A 47 2.58 19.79 -15.96
N ALA A 48 1.94 20.92 -16.28
CA ALA A 48 2.58 22.25 -16.25
C ALA A 48 2.67 22.86 -14.85
N ASP A 49 2.02 22.26 -13.83
CA ASP A 49 2.08 22.78 -12.47
C ASP A 49 3.49 22.65 -11.91
N GLU A 50 3.91 23.69 -11.20
CA GLU A 50 5.27 23.81 -10.64
C GLU A 50 5.68 22.59 -9.80
N ARG A 51 4.75 22.01 -9.06
CA ARG A 51 4.99 20.90 -8.14
C ARG A 51 4.80 19.51 -8.73
N PHE A 52 4.34 19.43 -9.98
CA PHE A 52 4.01 18.13 -10.60
C PHE A 52 5.22 17.18 -10.65
N THR A 53 6.33 17.63 -11.20
CA THR A 53 7.55 16.79 -11.32
C THR A 53 8.10 16.42 -9.94
N ALA A 54 8.14 17.35 -9.00
CA ALA A 54 8.64 17.10 -7.65
C ALA A 54 7.79 16.04 -6.92
N LYS A 55 6.47 16.15 -7.01
CA LYS A 55 5.57 15.15 -6.39
C LYS A 55 5.72 13.77 -7.04
N THR A 56 5.87 13.72 -8.35
CA THR A 56 6.09 12.47 -9.08
C THR A 56 7.40 11.80 -8.64
N THR A 57 8.46 12.57 -8.50
CA THR A 57 9.76 12.09 -8.03
C THR A 57 9.65 11.49 -6.62
N VAL A 58 9.00 12.21 -5.71
CA VAL A 58 8.82 11.73 -4.33
C VAL A 58 7.95 10.47 -4.30
N LEU A 59 6.91 10.39 -5.11
CA LEU A 59 6.08 9.19 -5.21
C LEU A 59 6.90 7.99 -5.67
N ILE A 60 7.71 8.15 -6.71
CA ILE A 60 8.57 7.07 -7.23
C ILE A 60 9.54 6.60 -6.16
N GLU A 61 10.22 7.52 -5.48
CA GLU A 61 11.16 7.20 -4.41
C GLU A 61 10.48 6.45 -3.26
N ASN A 62 9.28 6.89 -2.88
CA ASN A 62 8.51 6.25 -1.82
C ASN A 62 8.09 4.83 -2.20
N VAL A 63 7.62 4.62 -3.43
CA VAL A 63 7.22 3.30 -3.93
C VAL A 63 8.42 2.36 -4.04
N ASP A 64 9.53 2.84 -4.59
CA ASP A 64 10.76 2.05 -4.72
C ASP A 64 11.30 1.62 -3.35
N HIS A 65 11.31 2.51 -2.38
CA HIS A 65 11.73 2.20 -1.01
C HIS A 65 10.82 1.15 -0.37
N HIS A 66 9.51 1.29 -0.55
CA HIS A 66 8.52 0.34 -0.05
C HIS A 66 8.71 -1.05 -0.66
N ILE A 67 8.92 -1.13 -1.98
CA ILE A 67 9.17 -2.40 -2.66
C ILE A 67 10.46 -3.05 -2.15
N ASP A 68 11.53 -2.26 -2.00
CA ASP A 68 12.81 -2.75 -1.50
C ASP A 68 12.68 -3.32 -0.09
N GLU A 69 11.92 -2.68 0.78
CA GLU A 69 11.65 -3.18 2.13
C GLU A 69 10.85 -4.48 2.10
N GLU A 70 9.79 -4.53 1.32
CA GLU A 70 8.96 -5.74 1.23
C GLU A 70 9.75 -6.92 0.66
N GLU A 71 10.37 -6.74 -0.49
CA GLU A 71 11.07 -7.84 -1.18
C GLU A 71 12.38 -8.22 -0.53
N GLY A 72 13.10 -7.26 0.04
CA GLY A 72 14.43 -7.46 0.61
C GLY A 72 14.44 -7.77 2.10
N GLU A 73 13.48 -7.29 2.85
CA GLU A 73 13.53 -7.39 4.32
C GLU A 73 12.46 -8.31 4.90
N TRP A 74 11.18 -8.02 4.73
CA TRP A 74 10.18 -8.77 5.48
C TRP A 74 9.40 -9.84 4.72
N PHE A 75 9.24 -9.77 3.40
CA PHE A 75 8.65 -10.88 2.64
C PHE A 75 9.47 -12.15 2.75
N PRO A 76 10.82 -12.11 2.70
CA PRO A 76 11.63 -13.30 2.96
C PRO A 76 11.36 -13.93 4.32
N LYS A 77 11.14 -13.13 5.35
CA LYS A 77 10.79 -13.62 6.70
C LYS A 77 9.43 -14.31 6.69
N VAL A 78 8.46 -13.76 5.97
CA VAL A 78 7.14 -14.36 5.81
C VAL A 78 7.25 -15.72 5.15
N ARG A 79 7.99 -15.82 4.05
CA ARG A 79 8.20 -17.11 3.35
C ARG A 79 8.92 -18.15 4.19
N GLU A 80 9.86 -17.71 5.02
CA GLU A 80 10.59 -18.59 5.90
C GLU A 80 9.74 -19.11 7.06
N LYS A 81 8.91 -18.25 7.66
CA LYS A 81 8.16 -18.57 8.89
C LYS A 81 6.78 -19.16 8.65
N LEU A 82 6.13 -18.83 7.53
CA LEU A 82 4.83 -19.41 7.21
C LEU A 82 4.97 -20.66 6.36
N GLY A 83 4.15 -21.67 6.67
CA GLY A 83 4.09 -22.87 5.88
C GLY A 83 3.42 -22.63 4.53
N ARG A 84 3.69 -23.53 3.57
CA ARG A 84 3.12 -23.49 2.24
C ARG A 84 1.60 -23.37 2.24
N LYS A 85 0.93 -24.09 3.14
CA LYS A 85 -0.52 -24.08 3.28
C LYS A 85 -1.05 -22.70 3.67
N GLN A 86 -0.39 -22.06 4.64
CA GLN A 86 -0.79 -20.71 5.10
C GLN A 86 -0.61 -19.68 4.00
N LEU A 87 0.49 -19.74 3.25
CA LEU A 87 0.74 -18.85 2.12
C LEU A 87 -0.30 -19.05 1.03
N GLN A 88 -0.66 -20.30 0.75
CA GLN A 88 -1.68 -20.63 -0.24
C GLN A 88 -3.05 -20.08 0.18
N GLU A 89 -3.43 -20.22 1.43
CA GLU A 89 -4.70 -19.71 1.97
C GLU A 89 -4.79 -18.18 1.86
N ILE A 90 -3.69 -17.48 2.16
CA ILE A 90 -3.63 -16.03 2.01
C ILE A 90 -3.80 -15.65 0.54
N GLY A 91 -3.07 -16.33 -0.35
CA GLY A 91 -3.17 -16.10 -1.80
C GLY A 91 -4.56 -16.31 -2.35
N GLU A 92 -5.25 -17.35 -1.91
CA GLU A 92 -6.64 -17.64 -2.32
C GLU A 92 -7.58 -16.53 -1.87
N ARG A 93 -7.45 -16.03 -0.64
CA ARG A 93 -8.24 -14.90 -0.15
C ARG A 93 -7.97 -13.62 -0.93
N MET A 94 -6.73 -13.40 -1.32
CA MET A 94 -6.36 -12.25 -2.15
C MET A 94 -7.02 -12.33 -3.53
N ILE A 95 -7.07 -13.52 -4.13
CA ILE A 95 -7.73 -13.74 -5.41
C ILE A 95 -9.23 -13.44 -5.31
N GLU A 96 -9.90 -13.88 -4.26
CA GLU A 96 -11.31 -13.59 -4.01
C GLU A 96 -11.57 -12.09 -3.86
N LEU A 97 -10.75 -11.39 -3.10
CA LEU A 97 -10.87 -9.96 -2.91
C LEU A 97 -10.58 -9.16 -4.18
N ARG A 98 -9.74 -9.67 -5.05
CA ARG A 98 -9.39 -9.01 -6.31
C ARG A 98 -10.60 -8.68 -7.17
N GLU A 99 -11.59 -9.55 -7.18
CA GLU A 99 -12.82 -9.33 -7.92
C GLU A 99 -13.68 -8.20 -7.34
N LYS A 100 -13.54 -7.96 -6.04
CA LYS A 100 -14.26 -6.93 -5.30
C LYS A 100 -13.48 -5.64 -5.14
N ALA A 101 -12.18 -5.64 -5.49
CA ALA A 101 -11.32 -4.48 -5.30
C ALA A 101 -11.73 -3.34 -6.26
N PRO A 102 -11.68 -2.09 -5.78
CA PRO A 102 -11.93 -0.93 -6.64
C PRO A 102 -10.87 -0.84 -7.73
N ARG A 103 -11.29 -0.42 -8.93
CA ARG A 103 -10.39 -0.27 -10.09
C ARG A 103 -9.48 0.94 -9.98
N SER A 104 -9.86 1.92 -9.18
CA SER A 104 -9.04 3.05 -8.80
C SER A 104 -8.67 2.93 -7.33
N PRO A 105 -7.63 3.62 -6.82
CA PRO A 105 -7.26 3.53 -5.42
C PRO A 105 -8.43 3.83 -4.51
N ALA A 106 -8.73 2.89 -3.58
CA ALA A 106 -9.73 3.13 -2.55
C ALA A 106 -9.12 4.09 -1.54
N GLN A 107 -9.69 5.29 -1.45
CA GLN A 107 -9.18 6.30 -0.53
C GLN A 107 -9.97 6.23 0.77
N PRO A 108 -9.31 6.11 1.92
CA PRO A 108 -9.98 6.31 3.21
C PRO A 108 -10.63 7.68 3.25
N SER A 109 -11.82 7.78 3.84
CA SER A 109 -12.56 9.05 3.95
C SER A 109 -11.73 10.19 4.54
N ALA A 110 -10.85 9.87 5.50
CA ALA A 110 -9.96 10.85 6.10
C ALA A 110 -8.96 11.42 5.10
N VAL A 111 -8.40 10.60 4.21
CA VAL A 111 -7.47 11.02 3.17
C VAL A 111 -8.19 11.91 2.16
N LYS A 112 -9.40 11.52 1.75
CA LYS A 112 -10.20 12.33 0.83
C LYS A 112 -10.50 13.70 1.41
N LYS A 113 -10.90 13.77 2.70
CA LYS A 113 -11.16 15.03 3.37
C LYS A 113 -9.93 15.91 3.45
N ALA A 114 -8.76 15.32 3.74
CA ALA A 114 -7.51 16.06 3.81
C ALA A 114 -7.14 16.64 2.44
N VAL A 115 -7.29 15.87 1.37
CA VAL A 115 -7.02 16.31 0.01
C VAL A 115 -7.99 17.42 -0.40
N ASP A 116 -9.28 17.26 -0.12
CA ASP A 116 -10.30 18.29 -0.42
C ASP A 116 -10.02 19.58 0.33
N ALA A 117 -9.56 19.51 1.59
CA ALA A 117 -9.18 20.70 2.36
C ALA A 117 -7.97 21.42 1.77
N MET A 118 -7.01 20.70 1.20
CA MET A 118 -5.85 21.32 0.54
C MET A 118 -6.19 21.98 -0.79
N ARG A 119 -7.29 21.59 -1.42
CA ARG A 119 -7.78 22.19 -2.67
C ARG A 119 -8.60 23.46 -2.45
N ALA A 120 -9.15 23.60 -1.28
CA ALA A 120 -9.94 24.79 -0.94
C ALA A 120 -9.04 25.98 -0.67
#